data_df9af74ebf3187129398bd51680cc0de
#
_entry.id   df9af74ebf3187129398bd51680cc0de
#
_cell.length_a   1.000
_cell.length_b   1.000
_cell.length_c   1.000
_cell.angle_alpha   90.00
_cell.angle_beta   90.00
_cell.angle_gamma   90.00
#
_symmetry.space_group_name_H-M   'P 1'
#
loop_
_entity.id
_entity.type
_entity.pdbx_description
1 polymer ?
#
loop_
_entity_poly.entity_id
_entity_poly.type
_entity_poly.pdbx_seq_one_letter_code
_entity_poly.pdbx_strand_id
1 'polypeptide(L)'
;MASDPDPDPAGNEQRVSAFIQWLQDNHADLSRIEIRTCETGGGNGVYARQDVSADERYAYIPHKLVITSRVCRQSLATNQLSGRALLASFLVHQRFVIKDSFWKPYIDILPANYHTPLEFAKGELSLLQGTPVEHAVDDRRSKYMMEHRQALEATKEVIPKEMFTWENYVWAASAVSSRAFSKELVRGYDEHTADGEVLLPLLDMMNHQPRQPVSWVALDNGIEFVTGTKLISGRQVFNNYGPKSNEELLMGYGFCVPGNPFSHFHIKLNYENDPLYKDKQELLQASGICSCDHYIRKDGLPRDLLPMLRVMAMTDVDVHFALKKLQQKGNGDDIRQMLDYVGLHNELRARYLLLFLVQKKLQVFEAAEKLLTTDPQTENAQVARVYRTEIGEILRATVDRLEKDERLIMVFACGIQASKQTALPWYARSENNEAEFAKPMLIDDDMEQPASKRARPSSSSSSSSSSPDDLEQRFLESALITSDSFASDPEFAEAIAQVDVDPDVLLTLFVVRILATNGSPWRPAVSRLEAGFQHPMMTEEEEYEEMVEEMNDVYHSLFPLLNEHFPKVFPMHLFTAERFVWAAAVVETFRVEVPKRSCPGQVVDAVCLL
;
A
#
# COMPACT_ATOMS: atom_id res chain seq x y z
N MET A 1 14.71 -7.42 20.78
CA MET A 1 15.85 -6.76 20.11
C MET A 1 16.70 -6.17 21.21
N ALA A 2 17.98 -6.54 21.27
CA ALA A 2 18.89 -5.98 22.26
C ALA A 2 19.38 -4.63 21.73
N SER A 3 18.94 -3.53 22.34
CA SER A 3 19.62 -2.25 22.20
C SER A 3 21.01 -2.35 22.84
N ASP A 4 21.94 -1.53 22.35
CA ASP A 4 23.21 -1.38 23.05
C ASP A 4 22.92 -1.06 24.53
N PRO A 5 23.58 -1.78 25.47
CA PRO A 5 23.37 -1.50 26.89
C PRO A 5 23.69 -0.02 27.15
N ASP A 6 22.87 0.61 28.01
CA ASP A 6 23.14 1.99 28.46
C ASP A 6 24.61 2.08 28.86
N PRO A 7 25.39 2.96 28.25
CA PRO A 7 26.83 3.09 28.54
C PRO A 7 27.11 3.47 30.02
N ASP A 8 26.07 3.86 30.76
CA ASP A 8 26.12 4.20 32.20
C ASP A 8 24.93 3.59 32.96
N PRO A 9 24.89 2.26 33.21
CA PRO A 9 23.79 1.61 33.92
C PRO A 9 23.57 2.16 35.34
N ALA A 10 24.63 2.47 36.07
CA ALA A 10 24.54 3.03 37.43
C ALA A 10 23.95 4.44 37.41
N GLY A 11 24.34 5.25 36.46
CA GLY A 11 23.74 6.58 36.26
C GLY A 11 22.28 6.49 35.80
N ASN A 12 21.88 5.46 35.03
CA ASN A 12 20.48 5.26 34.65
C ASN A 12 19.62 4.92 35.88
N GLU A 13 20.06 4.03 36.78
CA GLU A 13 19.32 3.72 38.02
C GLU A 13 19.14 4.95 38.89
N GLN A 14 20.16 5.82 38.98
CA GLN A 14 20.03 7.07 39.71
C GLN A 14 19.01 8.02 39.07
N ARG A 15 19.02 8.17 37.75
CA ARG A 15 18.03 8.98 37.00
C ARG A 15 16.62 8.44 37.20
N VAL A 16 16.42 7.12 37.09
CA VAL A 16 15.12 6.45 37.32
C VAL A 16 14.65 6.71 38.77
N SER A 17 15.52 6.55 39.75
CA SER A 17 15.18 6.79 41.18
C SER A 17 14.78 8.25 41.43
N ALA A 18 15.51 9.20 40.85
CA ALA A 18 15.19 10.63 40.96
C ALA A 18 13.85 10.96 40.29
N PHE A 19 13.57 10.37 39.16
CA PHE A 19 12.31 10.54 38.44
C PHE A 19 11.11 9.96 39.23
N ILE A 20 11.24 8.76 39.77
CA ILE A 20 10.21 8.15 40.63
C ILE A 20 9.94 9.03 41.86
N GLN A 21 10.99 9.50 42.54
CA GLN A 21 10.85 10.37 43.70
C GLN A 21 10.13 11.67 43.33
N TRP A 22 10.51 12.31 42.21
CA TRP A 22 9.85 13.52 41.72
C TRP A 22 8.37 13.30 41.43
N LEU A 23 7.99 12.17 40.79
CA LEU A 23 6.60 11.80 40.54
C LEU A 23 5.82 11.69 41.88
N GLN A 24 6.37 10.98 42.88
CA GLN A 24 5.75 10.76 44.18
C GLN A 24 5.62 12.06 45.00
N ASP A 25 6.65 12.90 45.03
CA ASP A 25 6.63 14.20 45.70
C ASP A 25 5.58 15.14 45.09
N ASN A 26 5.21 14.87 43.82
CA ASN A 26 4.20 15.60 43.12
C ASN A 26 2.85 14.86 43.02
N HIS A 27 2.61 13.86 43.89
CA HIS A 27 1.35 13.16 44.09
C HIS A 27 0.91 12.25 42.95
N ALA A 28 1.85 11.76 42.11
CA ALA A 28 1.57 10.67 41.20
C ALA A 28 1.43 9.34 41.97
N ASP A 29 0.53 8.47 41.49
CA ASP A 29 0.35 7.13 42.09
C ASP A 29 1.01 6.08 41.17
N LEU A 30 2.09 5.48 41.71
CA LEU A 30 2.84 4.38 41.08
C LEU A 30 2.84 3.13 41.98
N SER A 31 1.90 3.01 42.89
CA SER A 31 1.90 1.92 43.89
C SER A 31 1.86 0.52 43.28
N ARG A 32 1.24 0.37 42.09
CA ARG A 32 1.06 -0.90 41.39
C ARG A 32 2.09 -1.17 40.30
N ILE A 33 2.96 -0.21 39.98
CA ILE A 33 3.95 -0.30 38.90
C ILE A 33 5.34 0.11 39.37
N GLU A 34 6.34 -0.26 38.59
CA GLU A 34 7.72 0.18 38.74
C GLU A 34 8.33 0.51 37.35
N ILE A 35 9.30 1.42 37.38
CA ILE A 35 10.11 1.75 36.19
C ILE A 35 11.47 1.10 36.37
N ARG A 36 11.93 0.34 35.37
CA ARG A 36 13.26 -0.27 35.36
C ARG A 36 13.80 -0.39 33.94
N THR A 37 15.08 -0.65 33.81
CA THR A 37 15.71 -0.95 32.50
C THR A 37 15.09 -2.23 31.90
N CYS A 38 14.80 -2.21 30.60
CA CYS A 38 14.24 -3.36 29.89
C CYS A 38 15.28 -4.48 29.75
N GLU A 39 14.86 -5.72 30.02
CA GLU A 39 15.73 -6.91 29.91
C GLU A 39 16.15 -7.22 28.47
N THR A 40 15.33 -6.80 27.50
CA THR A 40 15.54 -7.03 26.07
C THR A 40 16.29 -5.90 25.36
N GLY A 41 16.82 -4.93 26.12
CA GLY A 41 17.34 -3.68 25.58
C GLY A 41 16.24 -2.65 25.30
N GLY A 42 16.58 -1.46 24.81
CA GLY A 42 15.58 -0.43 24.43
C GLY A 42 15.26 0.58 25.54
N GLY A 43 16.15 0.78 26.49
CA GLY A 43 16.01 1.79 27.54
C GLY A 43 15.14 1.33 28.70
N ASN A 44 14.30 2.23 29.22
CA ASN A 44 13.47 1.97 30.39
C ASN A 44 12.06 1.49 29.96
N GLY A 45 11.41 0.72 30.86
CA GLY A 45 10.03 0.27 30.69
C GLY A 45 9.27 0.27 32.01
N VAL A 46 7.96 0.18 31.94
CA VAL A 46 7.06 0.08 33.10
C VAL A 46 6.69 -1.38 33.30
N TYR A 47 6.72 -1.84 34.56
CA TYR A 47 6.43 -3.22 34.96
C TYR A 47 5.40 -3.25 36.06
N ALA A 48 4.56 -4.27 36.10
CA ALA A 48 3.58 -4.46 37.17
C ALA A 48 4.27 -4.97 38.46
N ARG A 49 4.07 -4.33 39.60
CA ARG A 49 4.55 -4.78 40.92
C ARG A 49 3.70 -5.90 41.48
N GLN A 50 2.42 -5.95 41.09
CA GLN A 50 1.42 -6.89 41.56
C GLN A 50 0.44 -7.20 40.46
N ASP A 51 -0.36 -8.25 40.62
CA ASP A 51 -1.48 -8.50 39.69
C ASP A 51 -2.50 -7.36 39.79
N VAL A 52 -2.99 -6.91 38.62
CA VAL A 52 -4.05 -5.90 38.49
C VAL A 52 -5.13 -6.48 37.58
N SER A 53 -6.39 -6.45 38.01
CA SER A 53 -7.49 -6.97 37.20
C SER A 53 -7.77 -6.07 35.97
N ALA A 54 -8.39 -6.62 34.94
CA ALA A 54 -8.91 -5.81 33.85
C ALA A 54 -9.84 -4.72 34.36
N ASP A 55 -9.85 -3.58 33.70
CA ASP A 55 -10.65 -2.39 34.01
C ASP A 55 -10.29 -1.71 35.35
N GLU A 56 -9.17 -2.11 35.96
CA GLU A 56 -8.66 -1.42 37.17
C GLU A 56 -7.61 -0.37 36.81
N ARG A 57 -7.58 0.69 37.64
CA ARG A 57 -6.53 1.71 37.61
C ARG A 57 -5.22 1.13 38.10
N TYR A 58 -4.13 1.38 37.36
CA TYR A 58 -2.78 0.96 37.77
C TYR A 58 -1.81 2.12 38.01
N ALA A 59 -2.12 3.33 37.49
CA ALA A 59 -1.33 4.53 37.75
C ALA A 59 -2.20 5.80 37.64
N TYR A 60 -1.67 6.92 38.18
CA TYR A 60 -2.27 8.24 38.11
C TYR A 60 -1.20 9.31 38.07
N ILE A 61 -1.41 10.35 37.27
CA ILE A 61 -0.60 11.56 37.24
C ILE A 61 -1.47 12.81 37.39
N PRO A 62 -1.11 13.79 38.24
CA PRO A 62 -1.80 15.06 38.35
C PRO A 62 -1.43 16.01 37.20
N HIS A 63 -2.34 16.93 36.82
CA HIS A 63 -2.15 17.89 35.72
C HIS A 63 -0.89 18.76 35.87
N LYS A 64 -0.41 19.00 37.10
CA LYS A 64 0.82 19.80 37.33
C LYS A 64 2.08 19.13 36.76
N LEU A 65 2.03 17.82 36.48
CA LEU A 65 3.11 17.05 35.87
C LEU A 65 2.94 16.94 34.34
N VAL A 66 1.97 17.62 33.74
CA VAL A 66 1.74 17.64 32.29
C VAL A 66 2.40 18.86 31.68
N ILE A 67 3.24 18.65 30.67
CA ILE A 67 3.83 19.73 29.89
C ILE A 67 2.85 20.12 28.78
N THR A 68 2.18 21.24 28.98
CA THR A 68 1.19 21.80 28.07
C THR A 68 1.76 22.99 27.30
N SER A 69 1.12 23.40 26.22
CA SER A 69 1.51 24.61 25.47
C SER A 69 1.48 25.86 26.36
N ARG A 70 0.59 25.95 27.36
CA ARG A 70 0.55 27.03 28.36
C ARG A 70 1.85 27.09 29.16
N VAL A 71 2.29 25.94 29.69
CA VAL A 71 3.57 25.84 30.46
C VAL A 71 4.74 26.27 29.57
N CYS A 72 4.77 25.80 28.33
CA CYS A 72 5.83 26.14 27.39
C CYS A 72 5.85 27.65 27.07
N ARG A 73 4.69 28.27 26.76
CA ARG A 73 4.60 29.70 26.48
C ARG A 73 5.03 30.57 27.66
N GLN A 74 4.62 30.20 28.86
CA GLN A 74 5.05 30.91 30.08
C GLN A 74 6.56 30.85 30.28
N SER A 75 7.17 29.66 30.05
CA SER A 75 8.62 29.47 30.22
C SER A 75 9.44 30.17 29.12
N LEU A 76 8.96 30.19 27.88
CA LEU A 76 9.66 30.75 26.73
C LEU A 76 9.30 32.22 26.44
N ALA A 77 8.34 32.77 27.18
CA ALA A 77 7.82 34.13 26.99
C ALA A 77 7.45 34.46 25.51
N THR A 78 6.92 33.48 24.75
CA THR A 78 6.59 33.64 23.34
C THR A 78 5.22 33.03 22.98
N ASN A 79 4.50 33.68 22.07
CA ASN A 79 3.27 33.20 21.44
C ASN A 79 3.45 32.90 19.93
N GLN A 80 4.68 33.00 19.42
CA GLN A 80 4.98 32.84 17.98
C GLN A 80 5.14 31.38 17.56
N LEU A 81 5.24 30.46 18.52
CA LEU A 81 5.42 29.04 18.27
C LEU A 81 4.19 28.23 18.64
N SER A 82 4.00 27.11 17.95
CA SER A 82 2.90 26.17 18.17
C SER A 82 3.36 24.73 17.97
N GLY A 83 2.56 23.77 18.46
CA GLY A 83 2.77 22.33 18.28
C GLY A 83 4.16 21.87 18.70
N ARG A 84 4.76 21.00 17.86
CA ARG A 84 6.08 20.41 18.13
C ARG A 84 7.19 21.46 18.33
N ALA A 85 7.21 22.53 17.55
CA ALA A 85 8.26 23.54 17.64
C ALA A 85 8.26 24.22 19.02
N LEU A 86 7.08 24.47 19.60
CA LEU A 86 6.93 25.02 20.94
C LEU A 86 7.43 24.06 22.03
N LEU A 87 6.97 22.79 21.98
CA LEU A 87 7.38 21.77 22.95
C LEU A 87 8.87 21.45 22.85
N ALA A 88 9.43 21.34 21.64
CA ALA A 88 10.85 21.11 21.42
C ALA A 88 11.70 22.27 21.95
N SER A 89 11.31 23.52 21.68
CA SER A 89 12.00 24.70 22.24
C SER A 89 11.97 24.72 23.76
N PHE A 90 10.85 24.32 24.35
CA PHE A 90 10.74 24.18 25.80
C PHE A 90 11.70 23.12 26.35
N LEU A 91 11.80 21.94 25.72
CA LEU A 91 12.74 20.90 26.15
C LEU A 91 14.19 21.37 26.05
N VAL A 92 14.58 22.06 24.97
CA VAL A 92 15.91 22.66 24.84
C VAL A 92 16.16 23.67 25.94
N HIS A 93 15.22 24.58 26.21
CA HIS A 93 15.34 25.57 27.27
C HIS A 93 15.53 24.92 28.64
N GLN A 94 14.69 23.94 28.99
CA GLN A 94 14.74 23.27 30.28
C GLN A 94 16.00 22.40 30.49
N ARG A 95 16.52 21.79 29.42
CA ARG A 95 17.69 20.90 29.49
C ARG A 95 19.01 21.67 29.54
N PHE A 96 19.14 22.67 28.66
CA PHE A 96 20.46 23.29 28.41
C PHE A 96 20.61 24.69 29.00
N VAL A 97 19.52 25.37 29.41
CA VAL A 97 19.56 26.73 29.93
C VAL A 97 19.23 26.79 31.42
N ILE A 98 18.17 26.10 31.85
CA ILE A 98 17.69 26.17 33.24
C ILE A 98 18.40 25.11 34.11
N LYS A 99 19.31 25.54 35.01
CA LYS A 99 20.07 24.62 35.85
C LYS A 99 19.20 23.85 36.84
N ASP A 100 18.27 24.55 37.52
CA ASP A 100 17.39 23.99 38.57
C ASP A 100 15.95 23.88 38.05
N SER A 101 15.78 23.23 36.88
CA SER A 101 14.47 23.02 36.29
C SER A 101 13.59 22.11 37.16
N PHE A 102 12.32 22.50 37.36
CA PHE A 102 11.30 21.62 37.94
C PHE A 102 11.18 20.31 37.17
N TRP A 103 11.37 20.36 35.84
CA TRP A 103 11.25 19.23 34.90
C TRP A 103 12.54 18.40 34.77
N LYS A 104 13.61 18.79 35.49
CA LYS A 104 14.91 18.13 35.36
C LYS A 104 14.84 16.61 35.52
N PRO A 105 14.16 16.02 36.54
CA PRO A 105 14.10 14.57 36.71
C PRO A 105 13.45 13.85 35.53
N TYR A 106 12.44 14.46 34.89
CA TYR A 106 11.83 13.94 33.66
C TYR A 106 12.75 14.07 32.46
N ILE A 107 13.40 15.22 32.31
CA ILE A 107 14.28 15.48 31.15
C ILE A 107 15.54 14.60 31.19
N ASP A 108 16.08 14.35 32.37
CA ASP A 108 17.27 13.52 32.55
C ASP A 108 17.01 12.03 32.25
N ILE A 109 15.75 11.56 32.29
CA ILE A 109 15.38 10.18 31.94
C ILE A 109 15.04 10.00 30.46
N LEU A 110 14.88 11.09 29.71
CA LEU A 110 14.64 11.00 28.25
C LEU A 110 15.88 10.40 27.56
N PRO A 111 15.69 9.59 26.50
CA PRO A 111 16.81 9.03 25.74
C PRO A 111 17.79 10.10 25.24
N ALA A 112 19.06 9.77 25.23
CA ALA A 112 20.08 10.63 24.64
C ALA A 112 19.98 10.64 23.09
N ASN A 113 19.64 9.48 22.50
CA ASN A 113 19.45 9.27 21.06
C ASN A 113 18.09 8.61 20.84
N TYR A 114 17.43 8.94 19.72
CA TYR A 114 16.10 8.41 19.41
C TYR A 114 16.11 7.36 18.29
N HIS A 115 17.27 7.05 17.70
CA HIS A 115 17.42 6.04 16.65
C HIS A 115 16.47 6.23 15.45
N THR A 116 16.04 7.47 15.22
CA THR A 116 15.24 7.81 14.04
C THR A 116 16.17 7.97 12.82
N PRO A 117 15.66 7.79 11.58
CA PRO A 117 16.49 7.96 10.38
C PRO A 117 17.15 9.33 10.22
N LEU A 118 16.74 10.35 10.98
CA LEU A 118 17.44 11.64 11.03
C LEU A 118 18.84 11.55 11.67
N GLU A 119 19.04 10.57 12.54
CA GLU A 119 20.27 10.32 13.29
C GLU A 119 21.14 9.23 12.66
N PHE A 120 20.66 8.58 11.59
CA PHE A 120 21.37 7.49 10.93
C PHE A 120 22.64 7.96 10.24
N ALA A 121 23.72 7.19 10.38
CA ALA A 121 24.92 7.34 9.60
C ALA A 121 24.67 7.03 8.11
N LYS A 122 25.53 7.54 7.22
CA LYS A 122 25.37 7.37 5.77
C LYS A 122 25.24 5.90 5.33
N GLY A 123 26.01 4.98 5.98
CA GLY A 123 25.89 3.54 5.70
C GLY A 123 24.58 2.92 6.16
N GLU A 124 23.99 3.44 7.24
CA GLU A 124 22.68 3.00 7.75
C GLU A 124 21.55 3.54 6.85
N LEU A 125 21.64 4.80 6.41
CA LEU A 125 20.69 5.40 5.46
C LEU A 125 20.65 4.64 4.13
N SER A 126 21.77 4.06 3.68
CA SER A 126 21.80 3.27 2.45
C SER A 126 20.87 2.04 2.52
N LEU A 127 20.62 1.50 3.73
CA LEU A 127 19.67 0.42 3.92
C LEU A 127 18.21 0.83 3.67
N LEU A 128 17.90 2.12 3.65
CA LEU A 128 16.56 2.66 3.40
C LEU A 128 16.34 3.03 1.93
N GLN A 129 17.38 2.95 1.08
CA GLN A 129 17.27 3.27 -0.35
C GLN A 129 16.27 2.36 -1.06
N GLY A 130 15.49 2.96 -1.97
CA GLY A 130 14.42 2.28 -2.70
C GLY A 130 13.17 2.01 -1.86
N THR A 131 13.11 2.48 -0.61
CA THR A 131 11.92 2.41 0.25
C THR A 131 11.25 3.79 0.36
N PRO A 132 9.96 3.86 0.79
CA PRO A 132 9.29 5.15 1.02
C PRO A 132 10.02 6.06 2.02
N VAL A 133 10.70 5.50 3.02
CA VAL A 133 11.42 6.25 4.05
C VAL A 133 12.58 7.05 3.48
N GLU A 134 13.21 6.64 2.38
CA GLU A 134 14.31 7.38 1.74
C GLU A 134 13.96 8.86 1.53
N HIS A 135 12.81 9.13 0.91
CA HIS A 135 12.35 10.50 0.67
C HIS A 135 11.76 11.15 1.92
N ALA A 136 11.08 10.37 2.75
CA ALA A 136 10.46 10.87 3.98
C ALA A 136 11.49 11.43 4.99
N VAL A 137 12.73 10.93 4.98
CA VAL A 137 13.83 11.46 5.82
C VAL A 137 14.20 12.88 5.39
N ASP A 138 14.35 13.12 4.08
CA ASP A 138 14.73 14.44 3.56
C ASP A 138 13.61 15.47 3.77
N ASP A 139 12.36 15.06 3.58
CA ASP A 139 11.19 15.90 3.84
C ASP A 139 11.11 16.28 5.33
N ARG A 140 11.31 15.32 6.22
CA ARG A 140 11.32 15.56 7.67
C ARG A 140 12.47 16.47 8.08
N ARG A 141 13.66 16.25 7.53
CA ARG A 141 14.84 17.09 7.77
C ARG A 141 14.58 18.54 7.34
N SER A 142 14.00 18.71 6.15
CA SER A 142 13.65 20.02 5.62
C SER A 142 12.62 20.73 6.50
N LYS A 143 11.59 20.01 6.95
CA LYS A 143 10.58 20.52 7.87
C LYS A 143 11.19 20.95 9.22
N TYR A 144 12.05 20.11 9.81
CA TYR A 144 12.72 20.43 11.09
C TYR A 144 13.67 21.61 10.94
N MET A 145 14.36 21.76 9.80
CA MET A 145 15.19 22.93 9.54
C MET A 145 14.38 24.25 9.51
N MET A 146 13.19 24.21 8.91
CA MET A 146 12.29 25.37 8.92
C MET A 146 11.80 25.69 10.33
N GLU A 147 11.33 24.68 11.06
CA GLU A 147 10.87 24.83 12.45
C GLU A 147 11.98 25.33 13.38
N HIS A 148 13.19 24.77 13.26
CA HIS A 148 14.38 25.21 14.03
C HIS A 148 14.70 26.69 13.80
N ARG A 149 14.69 27.13 12.53
CA ARG A 149 14.97 28.53 12.17
C ARG A 149 13.92 29.48 12.75
N GLN A 150 12.64 29.12 12.68
CA GLN A 150 11.55 29.89 13.27
C GLN A 150 11.66 29.93 14.81
N ALA A 151 11.95 28.78 15.42
CA ALA A 151 12.07 28.65 16.87
C ALA A 151 13.27 29.44 17.41
N LEU A 152 14.42 29.39 16.74
CA LEU A 152 15.62 30.16 17.09
C LEU A 152 15.31 31.67 17.16
N GLU A 153 14.61 32.20 16.17
CA GLU A 153 14.22 33.62 16.16
C GLU A 153 13.19 33.95 17.24
N ALA A 154 12.20 33.07 17.44
CA ALA A 154 11.11 33.31 18.39
C ALA A 154 11.56 33.21 19.87
N THR A 155 12.70 32.53 20.15
CA THR A 155 13.19 32.28 21.52
C THR A 155 14.54 32.93 21.83
N LYS A 156 15.08 33.73 20.95
CA LYS A 156 16.42 34.35 21.04
C LYS A 156 16.68 35.14 22.32
N GLU A 157 15.61 35.66 22.96
CA GLU A 157 15.72 36.44 24.21
C GLU A 157 15.85 35.54 25.46
N VAL A 158 15.47 34.26 25.37
CA VAL A 158 15.45 33.33 26.50
C VAL A 158 16.37 32.11 26.31
N ILE A 159 16.71 31.77 25.08
CA ILE A 159 17.63 30.65 24.79
C ILE A 159 18.85 31.20 24.03
N PRO A 160 20.06 31.15 24.61
CA PRO A 160 21.29 31.50 23.91
C PRO A 160 21.45 30.68 22.63
N LYS A 161 21.90 31.32 21.53
CA LYS A 161 22.07 30.66 20.24
C LYS A 161 23.00 29.44 20.31
N GLU A 162 23.99 29.49 21.17
CA GLU A 162 24.96 28.41 21.42
C GLU A 162 24.30 27.17 22.04
N MET A 163 23.16 27.34 22.69
CA MET A 163 22.37 26.25 23.28
C MET A 163 21.24 25.79 22.36
N PHE A 164 20.83 26.60 21.36
CA PHE A 164 19.80 26.26 20.39
C PHE A 164 20.41 25.74 19.08
N THR A 165 21.30 24.73 19.19
CA THR A 165 21.95 24.10 18.04
C THR A 165 20.97 23.20 17.27
N TRP A 166 21.33 22.85 16.05
CA TRP A 166 20.55 21.89 15.24
C TRP A 166 20.39 20.53 15.94
N GLU A 167 21.47 20.02 16.53
CA GLU A 167 21.49 18.75 17.24
C GLU A 167 20.56 18.77 18.45
N ASN A 168 20.61 19.82 19.26
CA ASN A 168 19.74 19.99 20.43
C ASN A 168 18.26 20.10 20.01
N TYR A 169 17.99 20.79 18.90
CA TYR A 169 16.64 20.89 18.37
C TYR A 169 16.12 19.55 17.84
N VAL A 170 16.93 18.81 17.05
CA VAL A 170 16.56 17.47 16.55
C VAL A 170 16.28 16.51 17.68
N TRP A 171 17.14 16.48 18.72
CA TRP A 171 16.90 15.70 19.93
C TRP A 171 15.54 16.02 20.55
N ALA A 172 15.24 17.30 20.79
CA ALA A 172 13.99 17.72 21.39
C ALA A 172 12.77 17.44 20.50
N ALA A 173 12.90 17.68 19.18
CA ALA A 173 11.83 17.40 18.22
C ALA A 173 11.54 15.89 18.10
N SER A 174 12.58 15.05 18.21
CA SER A 174 12.45 13.58 18.25
C SER A 174 11.80 13.12 19.57
N ALA A 175 12.14 13.75 20.70
CA ALA A 175 11.46 13.52 21.98
C ALA A 175 9.96 13.81 21.87
N VAL A 176 9.58 14.95 21.31
CA VAL A 176 8.16 15.31 21.11
C VAL A 176 7.49 14.35 20.14
N SER A 177 8.13 14.05 18.99
CA SER A 177 7.55 13.15 17.98
C SER A 177 7.24 11.75 18.52
N SER A 178 8.09 11.24 19.43
CA SER A 178 7.95 9.88 19.98
C SER A 178 7.14 9.79 21.27
N ARG A 179 6.88 10.93 21.96
CA ARG A 179 6.32 10.93 23.33
C ARG A 179 5.12 11.84 23.54
N ALA A 180 4.74 12.65 22.54
CA ALA A 180 3.59 13.53 22.69
C ALA A 180 2.27 12.78 22.58
N PHE A 181 1.28 13.27 23.31
CA PHE A 181 -0.10 12.78 23.35
C PHE A 181 -1.06 13.89 22.93
N SER A 182 -2.30 13.50 22.61
CA SER A 182 -3.35 14.46 22.30
C SER A 182 -3.75 15.27 23.53
N LYS A 183 -4.01 16.56 23.34
CA LYS A 183 -4.48 17.49 24.40
C LYS A 183 -5.83 17.08 24.99
N GLU A 184 -6.64 16.32 24.29
CA GLU A 184 -7.95 15.83 24.75
C GLU A 184 -7.85 14.98 26.03
N LEU A 185 -6.65 14.46 26.34
CA LEU A 185 -6.39 13.76 27.59
C LEU A 185 -6.31 14.69 28.81
N VAL A 186 -6.28 16.02 28.62
CA VAL A 186 -6.19 17.01 29.72
C VAL A 186 -7.48 17.81 29.79
N ARG A 187 -8.36 17.51 30.76
CA ARG A 187 -9.59 18.26 30.97
C ARG A 187 -9.30 19.72 31.32
N GLY A 188 -10.14 20.63 30.79
CA GLY A 188 -9.97 22.06 31.01
C GLY A 188 -8.77 22.66 30.28
N TYR A 189 -8.19 21.92 29.32
CA TYR A 189 -7.24 22.47 28.38
C TYR A 189 -7.94 23.54 27.53
N ASP A 190 -7.25 24.67 27.32
CA ASP A 190 -7.82 25.79 26.56
C ASP A 190 -8.18 25.37 25.14
N GLU A 191 -9.48 25.26 24.84
CA GLU A 191 -10.04 24.80 23.57
C GLU A 191 -9.68 25.72 22.40
N HIS A 192 -9.24 26.95 22.68
CA HIS A 192 -8.94 27.96 21.67
C HIS A 192 -7.50 27.93 21.15
N THR A 193 -6.63 27.06 21.68
CA THR A 193 -5.28 26.90 21.15
C THR A 193 -5.27 25.88 20.01
N ALA A 194 -4.64 26.23 18.89
CA ALA A 194 -4.41 25.34 17.75
C ALA A 194 -3.43 24.17 18.10
N ASP A 195 -2.77 24.26 19.26
CA ASP A 195 -1.81 23.27 19.73
C ASP A 195 -2.53 22.04 20.26
N GLY A 196 -2.29 20.89 19.64
CA GLY A 196 -2.96 19.62 19.93
C GLY A 196 -2.13 18.63 20.75
N GLU A 197 -0.90 18.97 21.14
CA GLU A 197 0.06 18.02 21.71
C GLU A 197 0.47 18.42 23.13
N VAL A 198 0.66 17.40 23.99
CA VAL A 198 1.16 17.53 25.36
C VAL A 198 2.17 16.42 25.67
N LEU A 199 3.09 16.63 26.62
CA LEU A 199 3.94 15.55 27.14
C LEU A 199 3.39 15.10 28.48
N LEU A 200 3.29 13.79 28.66
CA LEU A 200 2.74 13.12 29.83
C LEU A 200 3.81 12.24 30.49
N PRO A 201 4.65 12.82 31.39
CA PRO A 201 5.63 12.04 32.14
C PRO A 201 4.99 10.83 32.81
N LEU A 202 5.65 9.69 32.78
CA LEU A 202 5.21 8.36 33.18
C LEU A 202 4.42 7.61 32.10
N LEU A 203 3.42 8.21 31.47
CA LEU A 203 2.65 7.54 30.41
C LEU A 203 3.55 7.22 29.20
N ASP A 204 4.46 8.15 28.88
CA ASP A 204 5.44 8.04 27.80
C ASP A 204 6.62 7.08 28.10
N MET A 205 6.69 6.51 29.33
CA MET A 205 7.67 5.49 29.71
C MET A 205 7.21 4.06 29.33
N MET A 206 5.94 3.88 28.98
CA MET A 206 5.41 2.57 28.56
C MET A 206 5.71 2.31 27.09
N ASN A 207 6.35 1.19 26.81
CA ASN A 207 6.66 0.76 25.44
C ASN A 207 5.43 0.32 24.66
N HIS A 208 5.53 0.32 23.35
CA HIS A 208 4.45 -0.04 22.43
C HIS A 208 4.25 -1.56 22.31
N GLN A 209 3.00 -1.97 22.36
CA GLN A 209 2.56 -3.28 21.86
C GLN A 209 1.33 -3.06 20.94
N PRO A 210 1.38 -3.56 19.69
CA PRO A 210 0.24 -3.46 18.79
C PRO A 210 -1.02 -4.09 19.40
N ARG A 211 -2.16 -3.42 19.24
CA ARG A 211 -3.47 -3.87 19.75
C ARG A 211 -3.57 -4.03 21.27
N GLN A 212 -2.63 -3.49 22.07
CA GLN A 212 -2.74 -3.52 23.52
C GLN A 212 -3.98 -2.74 23.97
N PRO A 213 -4.91 -3.36 24.71
CA PRO A 213 -6.05 -2.64 25.26
C PRO A 213 -5.62 -1.78 26.45
N VAL A 214 -5.69 -0.47 26.28
CA VAL A 214 -5.38 0.52 27.32
C VAL A 214 -6.43 1.62 27.28
N SER A 215 -6.71 2.22 28.42
CA SER A 215 -7.59 3.39 28.54
C SER A 215 -6.95 4.44 29.44
N TRP A 216 -7.09 5.68 29.04
CA TRP A 216 -6.70 6.83 29.83
C TRP A 216 -7.94 7.63 30.18
N VAL A 217 -8.18 7.83 31.48
CA VAL A 217 -9.35 8.53 31.96
C VAL A 217 -8.93 9.94 32.38
N ALA A 218 -9.40 10.93 31.62
CA ALA A 218 -9.18 12.33 31.93
C ALA A 218 -10.07 12.75 33.10
N LEU A 219 -9.46 13.18 34.21
CA LEU A 219 -10.11 13.77 35.40
C LEU A 219 -9.90 15.29 35.41
N ASP A 220 -10.62 15.98 36.31
CA ASP A 220 -10.47 17.44 36.47
C ASP A 220 -9.09 17.84 37.05
N ASN A 221 -8.42 16.92 37.74
CA ASN A 221 -7.13 17.17 38.42
C ASN A 221 -5.97 16.31 37.93
N GLY A 222 -6.19 15.40 36.96
CA GLY A 222 -5.14 14.51 36.48
C GLY A 222 -5.65 13.47 35.45
N ILE A 223 -4.84 12.44 35.25
CA ILE A 223 -5.11 11.36 34.29
C ILE A 223 -4.90 10.03 34.98
N GLU A 224 -5.90 9.15 34.91
CA GLU A 224 -5.80 7.76 35.37
C GLU A 224 -5.46 6.83 34.20
N PHE A 225 -4.63 5.83 34.52
CA PHE A 225 -4.25 4.77 33.59
C PHE A 225 -4.99 3.49 33.97
N VAL A 226 -5.84 3.02 33.08
CA VAL A 226 -6.70 1.85 33.28
C VAL A 226 -6.29 0.76 32.28
N THR A 227 -6.10 -0.46 32.78
CA THR A 227 -5.74 -1.58 31.91
C THR A 227 -7.00 -2.28 31.36
N GLY A 228 -7.02 -2.55 30.06
CA GLY A 228 -8.09 -3.34 29.44
C GLY A 228 -7.91 -4.87 29.57
N THR A 229 -6.76 -5.30 30.14
CA THR A 229 -6.44 -6.72 30.35
C THR A 229 -5.79 -6.91 31.71
N LYS A 230 -5.80 -8.15 32.25
CA LYS A 230 -5.09 -8.45 33.51
C LYS A 230 -3.60 -8.16 33.36
N LEU A 231 -3.03 -7.34 34.24
CA LEU A 231 -1.58 -7.20 34.41
C LEU A 231 -1.07 -8.28 35.35
N ILE A 232 0.06 -8.88 35.01
CA ILE A 232 0.69 -9.94 35.80
C ILE A 232 1.94 -9.37 36.49
N SER A 233 2.08 -9.61 37.75
CA SER A 233 3.25 -9.19 38.54
C SER A 233 4.58 -9.55 37.87
N GLY A 234 5.51 -8.60 37.82
CA GLY A 234 6.82 -8.75 37.17
C GLY A 234 6.82 -8.66 35.64
N ARG A 235 5.67 -8.60 34.99
CA ARG A 235 5.58 -8.43 33.52
C ARG A 235 5.54 -6.96 33.12
N GLN A 236 6.07 -6.68 31.92
CA GLN A 236 6.05 -5.33 31.37
C GLN A 236 4.61 -4.89 31.07
N VAL A 237 4.33 -3.63 31.39
CA VAL A 237 3.08 -2.94 31.07
C VAL A 237 3.30 -2.15 29.78
N PHE A 238 2.50 -2.45 28.78
CA PHE A 238 2.61 -1.82 27.48
C PHE A 238 1.53 -0.77 27.24
N ASN A 239 1.86 0.18 26.40
CA ASN A 239 0.96 1.16 25.83
C ASN A 239 0.62 0.78 24.38
N ASN A 240 -0.42 1.39 23.81
CA ASN A 240 -0.78 1.30 22.41
C ASN A 240 -0.59 2.69 21.77
N TYR A 241 0.41 2.82 20.90
CA TYR A 241 0.68 4.09 20.18
C TYR A 241 -0.27 4.32 19.00
N GLY A 242 -1.28 3.44 18.84
CA GLY A 242 -2.22 3.42 17.72
C GLY A 242 -1.83 2.40 16.63
N PRO A 243 -2.62 2.32 15.56
CA PRO A 243 -2.37 1.41 14.43
C PRO A 243 -1.24 1.93 13.53
N LYS A 244 -0.03 2.00 14.07
CA LYS A 244 1.17 2.53 13.41
C LYS A 244 1.86 1.48 12.55
N SER A 245 2.13 1.82 11.29
CA SER A 245 3.02 1.04 10.43
C SER A 245 4.48 1.08 10.90
N ASN A 246 5.32 0.15 10.42
CA ASN A 246 6.75 0.21 10.72
C ASN A 246 7.43 1.45 10.11
N GLU A 247 6.92 2.03 9.03
CA GLU A 247 7.35 3.33 8.53
C GLU A 247 7.13 4.45 9.55
N GLU A 248 5.91 4.52 10.13
CA GLU A 248 5.57 5.51 11.16
C GLU A 248 6.36 5.29 12.46
N LEU A 249 6.55 4.01 12.87
CA LEU A 249 7.33 3.67 14.05
C LEU A 249 8.81 4.01 13.87
N LEU A 250 9.40 3.69 12.72
CA LEU A 250 10.78 4.02 12.40
C LEU A 250 11.00 5.54 12.36
N MET A 251 10.18 6.23 11.60
CA MET A 251 10.30 7.67 11.41
C MET A 251 9.98 8.48 12.66
N GLY A 252 9.01 8.05 13.46
CA GLY A 252 8.53 8.79 14.63
C GLY A 252 9.16 8.37 15.94
N TYR A 253 9.56 7.11 16.07
CA TYR A 253 9.95 6.50 17.35
C TYR A 253 11.31 5.78 17.31
N GLY A 254 11.86 5.54 16.12
CA GLY A 254 13.18 4.92 15.95
C GLY A 254 13.22 3.41 16.15
N PHE A 255 12.09 2.71 16.06
CA PHE A 255 12.05 1.24 16.13
C PHE A 255 11.06 0.63 15.14
N CYS A 256 11.16 -0.67 14.93
CA CYS A 256 10.21 -1.46 14.16
C CYS A 256 9.73 -2.66 14.97
N VAL A 257 8.50 -3.10 14.71
CA VAL A 257 7.91 -4.33 15.26
C VAL A 257 7.95 -5.41 14.19
N PRO A 258 8.72 -6.51 14.35
CA PRO A 258 8.69 -7.60 13.40
C PRO A 258 7.28 -8.20 13.26
N GLY A 259 6.80 -8.37 12.01
CA GLY A 259 5.45 -8.86 11.76
C GLY A 259 4.34 -7.92 12.23
N ASN A 260 4.57 -6.61 12.18
CA ASN A 260 3.61 -5.61 12.61
C ASN A 260 2.29 -5.72 11.80
N PRO A 261 1.13 -5.95 12.47
CA PRO A 261 -0.15 -6.15 11.78
C PRO A 261 -0.68 -4.88 11.07
N PHE A 262 -0.05 -3.72 11.31
CA PHE A 262 -0.43 -2.44 10.71
C PHE A 262 0.51 -2.01 9.58
N SER A 263 1.52 -2.81 9.26
CA SER A 263 2.45 -2.47 8.19
C SER A 263 1.79 -2.46 6.83
N HIS A 264 2.16 -1.46 6.04
CA HIS A 264 1.61 -1.24 4.72
C HIS A 264 2.65 -0.56 3.81
N PHE A 265 2.41 -0.65 2.51
CA PHE A 265 3.07 0.14 1.49
C PHE A 265 2.12 1.24 1.02
N HIS A 266 2.53 2.50 1.15
CA HIS A 266 1.74 3.64 0.71
C HIS A 266 1.88 3.84 -0.80
N ILE A 267 0.75 3.94 -1.50
CA ILE A 267 0.67 4.33 -2.90
C ILE A 267 -0.27 5.51 -3.06
N LYS A 268 0.20 6.52 -3.77
CA LYS A 268 -0.61 7.69 -4.15
C LYS A 268 -0.90 7.64 -5.63
N LEU A 269 -2.17 7.58 -5.98
CA LEU A 269 -2.63 7.63 -7.36
C LEU A 269 -2.79 9.08 -7.81
N ASN A 270 -2.34 9.38 -9.03
CA ASN A 270 -2.54 10.70 -9.64
C ASN A 270 -3.13 10.51 -11.04
N TYR A 271 -4.24 11.19 -11.29
CA TYR A 271 -4.96 11.19 -12.56
C TYR A 271 -5.32 12.62 -13.03
N GLU A 272 -4.70 13.66 -12.45
CA GLU A 272 -4.97 15.07 -12.77
C GLU A 272 -4.69 15.40 -14.25
N ASN A 273 -3.81 14.63 -14.90
CA ASN A 273 -3.50 14.79 -16.32
C ASN A 273 -4.44 14.01 -17.26
N ASP A 274 -5.42 13.27 -16.71
CA ASP A 274 -6.40 12.54 -17.51
C ASP A 274 -7.34 13.54 -18.22
N PRO A 275 -7.57 13.41 -19.54
CA PRO A 275 -8.51 14.28 -20.27
C PRO A 275 -9.91 14.32 -19.65
N LEU A 276 -10.34 13.19 -19.03
CA LEU A 276 -11.64 13.03 -18.38
C LEU A 276 -11.59 13.29 -16.86
N TYR A 277 -10.55 13.98 -16.37
CA TYR A 277 -10.31 14.19 -14.93
C TYR A 277 -11.56 14.65 -14.17
N LYS A 278 -12.27 15.68 -14.69
CA LYS A 278 -13.43 16.26 -14.00
C LYS A 278 -14.58 15.27 -13.87
N ASP A 279 -14.84 14.54 -14.93
CA ASP A 279 -15.92 13.56 -15.01
C ASP A 279 -15.61 12.35 -14.10
N LYS A 280 -14.37 11.86 -14.13
CA LYS A 280 -13.89 10.79 -13.25
C LYS A 280 -13.88 11.23 -11.78
N GLN A 281 -13.53 12.49 -11.49
CA GLN A 281 -13.60 13.07 -10.15
C GLN A 281 -15.06 13.11 -9.63
N GLU A 282 -16.02 13.47 -10.47
CA GLU A 282 -17.44 13.47 -10.12
C GLU A 282 -17.92 12.06 -9.75
N LEU A 283 -17.56 11.04 -10.53
CA LEU A 283 -17.88 9.63 -10.25
C LEU A 283 -17.27 9.16 -8.91
N LEU A 284 -16.00 9.49 -8.66
CA LEU A 284 -15.32 9.13 -7.42
C LEU A 284 -15.95 9.80 -6.20
N GLN A 285 -16.27 11.08 -6.30
CA GLN A 285 -16.97 11.83 -5.23
C GLN A 285 -18.36 11.25 -4.96
N ALA A 286 -19.13 10.96 -6.02
CA ALA A 286 -20.45 10.36 -5.89
C ALA A 286 -20.41 8.95 -5.24
N SER A 287 -19.35 8.20 -5.48
CA SER A 287 -19.14 6.87 -4.86
C SER A 287 -18.54 6.92 -3.45
N GLY A 288 -18.25 8.12 -2.93
CA GLY A 288 -17.62 8.30 -1.62
C GLY A 288 -16.11 8.01 -1.59
N ILE A 289 -15.46 7.83 -2.75
CA ILE A 289 -14.01 7.63 -2.85
C ILE A 289 -13.35 9.00 -3.00
N CYS A 290 -12.83 9.54 -1.89
CA CYS A 290 -12.28 10.90 -1.85
C CYS A 290 -10.75 10.94 -1.74
N SER A 291 -10.10 9.83 -1.39
CA SER A 291 -8.66 9.77 -1.18
C SER A 291 -7.93 9.13 -2.36
N CYS A 292 -6.87 9.78 -2.79
CA CYS A 292 -5.89 9.22 -3.73
C CYS A 292 -4.78 8.42 -3.02
N ASP A 293 -4.75 8.45 -1.68
CA ASP A 293 -3.77 7.77 -0.86
C ASP A 293 -4.30 6.40 -0.43
N HIS A 294 -3.57 5.34 -0.76
CA HIS A 294 -3.94 3.97 -0.47
C HIS A 294 -2.81 3.23 0.23
N TYR A 295 -3.16 2.33 1.15
CA TYR A 295 -2.24 1.61 2.02
C TYR A 295 -2.37 0.11 1.77
N ILE A 296 -1.48 -0.43 0.93
CA ILE A 296 -1.46 -1.85 0.55
C ILE A 296 -0.80 -2.64 1.67
N ARG A 297 -1.44 -3.71 2.12
CA ARG A 297 -0.92 -4.65 3.11
C ARG A 297 -0.50 -5.96 2.48
N LYS A 298 0.32 -6.72 3.19
CA LYS A 298 0.75 -8.05 2.75
C LYS A 298 -0.44 -8.99 2.52
N ASP A 299 -1.48 -8.88 3.32
CA ASP A 299 -2.68 -9.72 3.30
C ASP A 299 -3.78 -9.23 2.35
N GLY A 300 -3.74 -7.98 1.84
CA GLY A 300 -4.79 -7.49 0.97
C GLY A 300 -4.61 -6.09 0.39
N LEU A 301 -5.49 -5.79 -0.57
CA LEU A 301 -5.63 -4.46 -1.15
C LEU A 301 -6.68 -3.67 -0.36
N PRO A 302 -6.51 -2.35 -0.17
CA PRO A 302 -7.52 -1.53 0.48
C PRO A 302 -8.80 -1.46 -0.37
N ARG A 303 -9.95 -1.42 0.32
CA ARG A 303 -11.29 -1.50 -0.27
C ARG A 303 -11.55 -0.53 -1.43
N ASP A 304 -10.99 0.67 -1.37
CA ASP A 304 -11.26 1.73 -2.33
C ASP A 304 -10.25 1.76 -3.50
N LEU A 305 -9.19 0.97 -3.45
CA LEU A 305 -8.12 1.00 -4.44
C LEU A 305 -8.59 0.49 -5.82
N LEU A 306 -9.17 -0.70 -5.88
CA LEU A 306 -9.65 -1.26 -7.16
C LEU A 306 -10.79 -0.43 -7.77
N PRO A 307 -11.84 -0.03 -7.02
CA PRO A 307 -12.86 0.87 -7.55
C PRO A 307 -12.28 2.19 -8.12
N MET A 308 -11.30 2.79 -7.47
CA MET A 308 -10.62 3.97 -7.99
C MET A 308 -9.86 3.67 -9.29
N LEU A 309 -9.12 2.58 -9.34
CA LEU A 309 -8.38 2.17 -10.54
C LEU A 309 -9.32 1.85 -11.70
N ARG A 310 -10.50 1.26 -11.44
CA ARG A 310 -11.53 1.04 -12.46
C ARG A 310 -12.03 2.35 -13.05
N VAL A 311 -12.28 3.39 -12.23
CA VAL A 311 -12.63 4.73 -12.73
C VAL A 311 -11.49 5.33 -13.54
N MET A 312 -10.24 5.20 -13.08
CA MET A 312 -9.08 5.68 -13.83
C MET A 312 -8.94 4.99 -15.19
N ALA A 313 -9.27 3.70 -15.25
CA ALA A 313 -9.20 2.87 -16.47
C ALA A 313 -10.44 2.97 -17.39
N MET A 314 -11.47 3.75 -17.01
CA MET A 314 -12.65 3.96 -17.85
C MET A 314 -12.30 4.72 -19.11
N THR A 315 -12.90 4.27 -20.22
CA THR A 315 -12.94 5.00 -21.49
C THR A 315 -13.94 6.17 -21.41
N ASP A 316 -13.95 7.03 -22.41
CA ASP A 316 -14.94 8.11 -22.57
C ASP A 316 -16.37 7.58 -22.63
N VAL A 317 -16.59 6.45 -23.30
CA VAL A 317 -17.88 5.75 -23.37
C VAL A 317 -18.30 5.27 -21.98
N ASP A 318 -17.41 4.60 -21.24
CA ASP A 318 -17.70 4.12 -19.87
C ASP A 318 -18.08 5.28 -18.94
N VAL A 319 -17.32 6.38 -19.00
CA VAL A 319 -17.56 7.58 -18.18
C VAL A 319 -18.91 8.21 -18.54
N HIS A 320 -19.22 8.36 -19.84
CA HIS A 320 -20.49 8.92 -20.28
C HIS A 320 -21.68 8.13 -19.73
N PHE A 321 -21.67 6.81 -19.85
CA PHE A 321 -22.75 5.95 -19.33
C PHE A 321 -22.83 5.99 -17.81
N ALA A 322 -21.69 6.03 -17.10
CA ALA A 322 -21.65 6.13 -15.66
C ALA A 322 -22.27 7.44 -15.16
N LEU A 323 -21.93 8.58 -15.77
CA LEU A 323 -22.52 9.88 -15.45
C LEU A 323 -24.02 9.95 -15.76
N LYS A 324 -24.44 9.38 -16.90
CA LYS A 324 -25.87 9.30 -17.24
C LYS A 324 -26.65 8.51 -16.18
N LYS A 325 -26.10 7.40 -15.69
CA LYS A 325 -26.72 6.61 -14.60
C LYS A 325 -26.76 7.40 -13.30
N LEU A 326 -25.70 8.12 -12.95
CA LEU A 326 -25.66 9.01 -11.79
C LEU A 326 -26.79 10.05 -11.83
N GLN A 327 -26.99 10.69 -12.97
CA GLN A 327 -28.04 11.70 -13.17
C GLN A 327 -29.47 11.11 -13.09
N GLN A 328 -29.67 9.86 -13.52
CA GLN A 328 -31.00 9.22 -13.52
C GLN A 328 -31.44 8.70 -12.14
N LYS A 329 -30.52 8.14 -11.35
CA LYS A 329 -30.85 7.47 -10.08
C LYS A 329 -30.48 8.28 -8.83
N GLY A 330 -29.57 9.26 -8.92
CA GLY A 330 -29.25 10.22 -7.85
C GLY A 330 -28.67 9.65 -6.56
N ASN A 331 -28.32 8.34 -6.49
CA ASN A 331 -27.84 7.67 -5.28
C ASN A 331 -26.37 7.20 -5.44
N GLY A 332 -25.52 7.62 -4.50
CA GLY A 332 -24.10 7.27 -4.49
C GLY A 332 -23.83 5.77 -4.30
N ASP A 333 -24.70 5.07 -3.58
CA ASP A 333 -24.56 3.62 -3.35
C ASP A 333 -24.70 2.83 -4.67
N ASP A 334 -25.59 3.24 -5.56
CA ASP A 334 -25.75 2.62 -6.88
C ASP A 334 -24.48 2.78 -7.74
N ILE A 335 -23.82 3.95 -7.64
CA ILE A 335 -22.54 4.17 -8.32
C ILE A 335 -21.43 3.33 -7.70
N ARG A 336 -21.41 3.23 -6.37
CA ARG A 336 -20.43 2.39 -5.66
C ARG A 336 -20.54 0.92 -6.09
N GLN A 337 -21.75 0.37 -6.14
CA GLN A 337 -22.01 -0.99 -6.60
C GLN A 337 -21.61 -1.19 -8.06
N MET A 338 -21.84 -0.18 -8.91
CA MET A 338 -21.39 -0.21 -10.29
C MET A 338 -19.86 -0.32 -10.41
N LEU A 339 -19.13 0.36 -9.52
CA LEU A 339 -17.66 0.34 -9.51
C LEU A 339 -17.07 -0.97 -8.97
N ASP A 340 -17.90 -1.89 -8.45
CA ASP A 340 -17.43 -3.23 -8.08
C ASP A 340 -17.05 -4.07 -9.31
N TYR A 341 -17.68 -3.79 -10.48
CA TYR A 341 -17.28 -4.37 -11.76
C TYR A 341 -17.82 -3.54 -12.93
N VAL A 342 -16.95 -2.92 -13.71
CA VAL A 342 -17.31 -2.12 -14.90
C VAL A 342 -17.41 -2.98 -16.16
N GLY A 343 -16.52 -3.92 -16.32
CA GLY A 343 -16.45 -4.84 -17.45
C GLY A 343 -15.08 -5.50 -17.53
N LEU A 344 -14.96 -6.58 -18.30
CA LEU A 344 -13.73 -7.38 -18.36
C LEU A 344 -12.50 -6.55 -18.79
N HIS A 345 -12.61 -5.76 -19.84
CA HIS A 345 -11.51 -4.92 -20.32
C HIS A 345 -11.09 -3.87 -19.28
N ASN A 346 -12.05 -3.23 -18.64
CA ASN A 346 -11.76 -2.28 -17.57
C ASN A 346 -11.09 -2.97 -16.38
N GLU A 347 -11.54 -4.16 -16.02
CA GLU A 347 -11.00 -4.94 -14.92
C GLU A 347 -9.53 -5.32 -15.16
N LEU A 348 -9.19 -5.75 -16.36
CA LEU A 348 -7.82 -6.06 -16.75
C LEU A 348 -6.95 -4.80 -16.77
N ARG A 349 -7.43 -3.69 -17.36
CA ARG A 349 -6.71 -2.39 -17.36
C ARG A 349 -6.45 -1.88 -15.93
N ALA A 350 -7.44 -1.95 -15.06
CA ALA A 350 -7.31 -1.48 -13.68
C ALA A 350 -6.25 -2.28 -12.89
N ARG A 351 -6.26 -3.62 -13.02
CA ARG A 351 -5.24 -4.47 -12.38
C ARG A 351 -3.88 -4.33 -13.01
N TYR A 352 -3.81 -4.24 -14.33
CA TYR A 352 -2.55 -4.00 -15.04
C TYR A 352 -1.90 -2.68 -14.59
N LEU A 353 -2.67 -1.61 -14.47
CA LEU A 353 -2.18 -0.33 -13.98
C LEU A 353 -1.56 -0.46 -12.58
N LEU A 354 -2.24 -1.17 -11.68
CA LEU A 354 -1.71 -1.42 -10.33
C LEU A 354 -0.45 -2.30 -10.37
N LEU A 355 -0.50 -3.39 -11.14
CA LEU A 355 0.64 -4.31 -11.30
C LEU A 355 1.88 -3.56 -11.82
N PHE A 356 1.71 -2.75 -12.86
CA PHE A 356 2.79 -1.92 -13.42
C PHE A 356 3.39 -0.97 -12.39
N LEU A 357 2.54 -0.27 -11.61
CA LEU A 357 3.00 0.66 -10.58
C LEU A 357 3.78 -0.06 -9.47
N VAL A 358 3.28 -1.22 -8.99
CA VAL A 358 3.92 -1.98 -7.92
C VAL A 358 5.19 -2.66 -8.41
N GLN A 359 5.21 -3.25 -9.61
CA GLN A 359 6.40 -3.85 -10.21
C GLN A 359 7.50 -2.81 -10.41
N LYS A 360 7.16 -1.59 -10.86
CA LYS A 360 8.12 -0.50 -10.98
C LYS A 360 8.75 -0.15 -9.63
N LYS A 361 7.94 -0.12 -8.55
CA LYS A 361 8.45 0.11 -7.19
C LYS A 361 9.32 -1.05 -6.71
N LEU A 362 8.93 -2.29 -6.97
CA LEU A 362 9.72 -3.48 -6.64
C LEU A 362 11.06 -3.50 -7.37
N GLN A 363 11.11 -3.11 -8.65
CA GLN A 363 12.35 -3.01 -9.42
C GLN A 363 13.33 -1.99 -8.82
N VAL A 364 12.83 -0.81 -8.41
CA VAL A 364 13.65 0.21 -7.72
C VAL A 364 14.18 -0.33 -6.40
N PHE A 365 13.32 -0.98 -5.62
CA PHE A 365 13.68 -1.60 -4.36
C PHE A 365 14.77 -2.67 -4.52
N GLU A 366 14.64 -3.59 -5.48
CA GLU A 366 15.59 -4.66 -5.73
C GLU A 366 16.90 -4.15 -6.36
N ALA A 367 16.84 -3.11 -7.20
CA ALA A 367 18.03 -2.46 -7.71
C ALA A 367 18.85 -1.81 -6.58
N ALA A 368 18.18 -1.13 -5.64
CA ALA A 368 18.82 -0.59 -4.45
C ALA A 368 19.41 -1.70 -3.56
N GLU A 369 18.72 -2.85 -3.42
CA GLU A 369 19.19 -4.00 -2.64
C GLU A 369 20.51 -4.58 -3.20
N LYS A 370 20.65 -4.65 -4.52
CA LYS A 370 21.88 -5.12 -5.19
C LYS A 370 23.07 -4.16 -5.00
N LEU A 371 22.82 -2.88 -4.71
CA LEU A 371 23.85 -1.87 -4.48
C LEU A 371 24.32 -1.79 -3.03
N LEU A 372 23.70 -2.52 -2.11
CA LEU A 372 24.12 -2.54 -0.70
C LEU A 372 25.47 -3.24 -0.57
N THR A 373 26.52 -2.45 -0.41
CA THR A 373 27.92 -2.93 -0.27
C THR A 373 28.38 -2.98 1.18
N THR A 374 27.65 -2.32 2.08
CA THR A 374 27.96 -2.23 3.52
C THR A 374 26.88 -2.93 4.33
N ASP A 375 27.28 -3.67 5.34
CA ASP A 375 26.39 -4.33 6.29
C ASP A 375 26.74 -3.87 7.72
N PRO A 376 26.35 -2.64 8.12
CA PRO A 376 26.63 -2.14 9.46
C PRO A 376 25.91 -3.02 10.49
N GLN A 377 26.61 -3.37 11.57
CA GLN A 377 26.08 -4.21 12.66
C GLN A 377 25.58 -3.37 13.83
N THR A 378 25.04 -2.20 13.54
CA THR A 378 24.46 -1.29 14.53
C THR A 378 22.99 -1.58 14.78
N GLU A 379 22.45 -1.07 15.89
CA GLU A 379 21.02 -1.14 16.20
C GLU A 379 20.17 -0.47 15.11
N ASN A 380 20.57 0.72 14.65
CA ASN A 380 19.92 1.43 13.56
C ASN A 380 19.84 0.57 12.29
N ALA A 381 20.92 -0.13 11.95
CA ALA A 381 20.95 -1.01 10.79
C ALA A 381 20.01 -2.22 10.96
N GLN A 382 19.91 -2.78 12.17
CA GLN A 382 18.98 -3.88 12.45
C GLN A 382 17.52 -3.43 12.28
N VAL A 383 17.16 -2.26 12.79
CA VAL A 383 15.82 -1.69 12.65
C VAL A 383 15.51 -1.39 11.17
N ALA A 384 16.46 -0.80 10.44
CA ALA A 384 16.32 -0.55 9.00
C ALA A 384 16.08 -1.83 8.19
N ARG A 385 16.78 -2.93 8.53
CA ARG A 385 16.58 -4.24 7.87
C ARG A 385 15.19 -4.82 8.15
N VAL A 386 14.68 -4.71 9.38
CA VAL A 386 13.30 -5.16 9.69
C VAL A 386 12.30 -4.44 8.80
N TYR A 387 12.40 -3.10 8.72
CA TYR A 387 11.55 -2.30 7.85
C TYR A 387 11.71 -2.69 6.37
N ARG A 388 12.94 -2.75 5.88
CA ARG A 388 13.23 -3.10 4.49
C ARG A 388 12.68 -4.46 4.10
N THR A 389 12.92 -5.48 4.94
CA THR A 389 12.42 -6.85 4.71
C THR A 389 10.91 -6.85 4.55
N GLU A 390 10.21 -6.16 5.43
CA GLU A 390 8.76 -6.09 5.42
C GLU A 390 8.21 -5.39 4.17
N ILE A 391 8.79 -4.24 3.77
CA ILE A 391 8.40 -3.55 2.53
C ILE A 391 8.61 -4.46 1.31
N GLY A 392 9.74 -5.16 1.23
CA GLY A 392 9.99 -6.13 0.17
C GLY A 392 8.97 -7.27 0.14
N GLU A 393 8.58 -7.79 1.32
CA GLU A 393 7.54 -8.81 1.44
C GLU A 393 6.17 -8.31 0.97
N ILE A 394 5.77 -7.07 1.33
CA ILE A 394 4.50 -6.47 0.90
C ILE A 394 4.49 -6.30 -0.63
N LEU A 395 5.57 -5.74 -1.20
CA LEU A 395 5.66 -5.52 -2.65
C LEU A 395 5.59 -6.85 -3.43
N ARG A 396 6.39 -7.86 -3.04
CA ARG A 396 6.38 -9.18 -3.70
C ARG A 396 5.02 -9.87 -3.55
N ALA A 397 4.46 -9.93 -2.35
CA ALA A 397 3.15 -10.53 -2.13
C ALA A 397 2.04 -9.83 -2.92
N THR A 398 2.16 -8.51 -3.15
CA THR A 398 1.20 -7.76 -3.96
C THR A 398 1.34 -8.11 -5.43
N VAL A 399 2.57 -8.18 -5.96
CA VAL A 399 2.82 -8.60 -7.35
C VAL A 399 2.29 -10.01 -7.57
N ASP A 400 2.67 -10.98 -6.71
CA ASP A 400 2.23 -12.38 -6.81
C ASP A 400 0.70 -12.50 -6.81
N ARG A 401 0.02 -11.70 -5.97
CA ARG A 401 -1.45 -11.66 -5.90
C ARG A 401 -2.05 -11.11 -7.18
N LEU A 402 -1.56 -9.98 -7.67
CA LEU A 402 -2.10 -9.34 -8.88
C LEU A 402 -1.89 -10.21 -10.12
N GLU A 403 -0.73 -10.86 -10.25
CA GLU A 403 -0.46 -11.82 -11.32
C GLU A 403 -1.39 -13.04 -11.23
N LYS A 404 -1.68 -13.49 -10.01
CA LYS A 404 -2.63 -14.57 -9.80
C LYS A 404 -4.06 -14.15 -10.12
N ASP A 405 -4.48 -12.97 -9.67
CA ASP A 405 -5.80 -12.41 -9.96
C ASP A 405 -6.00 -12.21 -11.47
N GLU A 406 -4.98 -11.69 -12.16
CA GLU A 406 -4.97 -11.55 -13.61
C GLU A 406 -5.17 -12.89 -14.31
N ARG A 407 -4.41 -13.92 -13.91
CA ARG A 407 -4.56 -15.29 -14.43
C ARG A 407 -5.97 -15.83 -14.19
N LEU A 408 -6.53 -15.64 -12.99
CA LEU A 408 -7.89 -16.08 -12.66
C LEU A 408 -8.93 -15.37 -13.53
N ILE A 409 -8.81 -14.06 -13.73
CA ILE A 409 -9.71 -13.29 -14.57
C ILE A 409 -9.64 -13.79 -16.03
N MET A 410 -8.43 -14.06 -16.53
CA MET A 410 -8.23 -14.60 -17.86
C MET A 410 -8.83 -16.01 -18.00
N VAL A 411 -8.62 -16.89 -17.00
CA VAL A 411 -9.23 -18.23 -16.97
C VAL A 411 -10.76 -18.13 -16.93
N PHE A 412 -11.30 -17.23 -16.11
CA PHE A 412 -12.74 -16.97 -16.02
C PHE A 412 -13.30 -16.42 -17.33
N ALA A 413 -12.62 -15.45 -17.92
CA ALA A 413 -12.97 -14.90 -19.21
C ALA A 413 -12.98 -16.00 -20.30
N CYS A 414 -12.01 -16.89 -20.29
CA CYS A 414 -11.95 -18.05 -21.20
C CYS A 414 -13.00 -19.13 -20.88
N GLY A 415 -13.43 -19.27 -19.61
CA GLY A 415 -14.42 -20.26 -19.17
C GLY A 415 -15.89 -19.83 -19.38
N ILE A 416 -16.15 -18.52 -19.42
CA ILE A 416 -17.51 -17.94 -19.51
C ILE A 416 -18.07 -17.98 -20.95
N GLN A 417 -17.48 -18.68 -21.87
CA GLN A 417 -18.00 -18.81 -23.24
C GLN A 417 -19.46 -19.29 -23.35
N ALA A 418 -20.08 -19.67 -22.23
CA ALA A 418 -21.47 -20.09 -22.21
C ALA A 418 -22.49 -18.94 -22.01
N SER A 419 -22.08 -17.73 -21.61
CA SER A 419 -23.00 -16.60 -21.46
C SER A 419 -22.42 -15.31 -22.06
N LYS A 420 -22.88 -14.96 -23.24
CA LYS A 420 -22.56 -13.72 -23.97
C LYS A 420 -22.79 -12.41 -23.17
N GLN A 421 -23.37 -12.48 -21.97
CA GLN A 421 -23.78 -11.31 -21.18
C GLN A 421 -22.74 -10.82 -20.16
N THR A 422 -21.75 -11.62 -19.79
CA THR A 422 -20.80 -11.27 -18.73
C THR A 422 -19.56 -10.53 -19.20
N ALA A 423 -19.20 -10.63 -20.47
CA ALA A 423 -18.11 -9.86 -21.06
C ALA A 423 -18.48 -8.39 -21.34
N LEU A 424 -19.79 -8.09 -21.41
CA LEU A 424 -20.27 -6.74 -21.68
C LEU A 424 -20.04 -5.80 -20.49
N PRO A 425 -19.70 -4.54 -20.76
CA PRO A 425 -19.75 -3.49 -19.75
C PRO A 425 -21.10 -3.48 -19.02
N TRP A 426 -21.11 -3.12 -17.73
CA TRP A 426 -22.31 -3.13 -16.90
C TRP A 426 -23.51 -2.38 -17.53
N TYR A 427 -23.28 -1.31 -18.27
CA TYR A 427 -24.31 -0.52 -18.94
C TYR A 427 -24.96 -1.23 -20.15
N ALA A 428 -24.33 -2.23 -20.70
CA ALA A 428 -24.86 -3.04 -21.81
C ALA A 428 -25.58 -4.32 -21.33
N ARG A 429 -25.66 -4.56 -20.02
CA ARG A 429 -26.38 -5.70 -19.42
C ARG A 429 -27.88 -5.38 -19.33
N SER A 430 -28.72 -6.31 -19.75
CA SER A 430 -30.17 -6.16 -19.55
C SER A 430 -30.52 -6.33 -18.06
N GLU A 431 -31.51 -5.57 -17.57
CA GLU A 431 -31.90 -5.48 -16.15
C GLU A 431 -32.32 -6.80 -15.47
N ASN A 432 -32.36 -7.92 -16.20
CA ASN A 432 -32.96 -9.17 -15.72
C ASN A 432 -31.97 -10.24 -15.21
N ASN A 433 -30.65 -10.00 -15.15
CA ASN A 433 -29.66 -11.01 -14.73
C ASN A 433 -28.66 -10.52 -13.66
N GLU A 434 -29.13 -9.81 -12.63
CA GLU A 434 -28.27 -9.20 -11.62
C GLU A 434 -27.70 -10.14 -10.53
N ALA A 435 -28.07 -11.44 -10.51
CA ALA A 435 -27.96 -12.18 -9.23
C ALA A 435 -26.73 -13.07 -9.04
N GLU A 436 -25.92 -13.39 -10.06
CA GLU A 436 -25.01 -14.54 -9.90
C GLU A 436 -23.49 -14.24 -9.89
N PHE A 437 -23.03 -13.07 -10.34
CA PHE A 437 -21.60 -12.82 -10.54
C PHE A 437 -20.99 -11.61 -9.83
N ALA A 438 -21.71 -10.94 -8.95
CA ALA A 438 -21.24 -9.76 -8.23
C ALA A 438 -20.72 -10.06 -6.81
N LYS A 439 -20.01 -11.16 -6.59
CA LYS A 439 -19.22 -11.31 -5.36
C LYS A 439 -17.74 -11.16 -5.72
N PRO A 440 -17.12 -10.00 -5.43
CA PRO A 440 -15.69 -9.93 -5.37
C PRO A 440 -15.21 -10.93 -4.30
N MET A 441 -14.07 -11.54 -4.51
CA MET A 441 -13.31 -12.19 -3.42
C MET A 441 -12.85 -11.10 -2.44
N LEU A 442 -13.80 -10.50 -1.72
CA LEU A 442 -13.55 -9.71 -0.54
C LEU A 442 -13.27 -10.70 0.59
N ILE A 443 -12.09 -10.67 1.11
CA ILE A 443 -11.78 -11.29 2.39
C ILE A 443 -12.59 -10.50 3.42
N ASP A 444 -13.63 -11.13 3.98
CA ASP A 444 -14.37 -10.58 5.10
C ASP A 444 -13.42 -10.33 6.27
N ASP A 445 -13.42 -9.12 6.79
CA ASP A 445 -12.67 -8.71 7.99
C ASP A 445 -13.16 -9.39 9.30
N ASP A 446 -14.14 -10.32 9.22
CA ASP A 446 -14.79 -10.98 10.35
C ASP A 446 -14.69 -12.52 10.30
N MET A 447 -13.51 -13.10 10.33
CA MET A 447 -13.34 -14.53 10.64
C MET A 447 -12.33 -14.74 11.75
N GLU A 448 -12.74 -14.44 12.98
CA GLU A 448 -12.25 -15.16 14.16
C GLU A 448 -13.12 -16.39 14.38
N GLN A 449 -12.61 -17.60 14.10
CA GLN A 449 -12.81 -18.78 14.95
C GLN A 449 -11.98 -20.00 14.50
N PRO A 450 -11.64 -20.93 15.40
CA PRO A 450 -10.46 -21.78 15.32
C PRO A 450 -10.69 -23.08 14.55
N ALA A 451 -9.68 -23.48 13.78
CA ALA A 451 -9.62 -24.77 13.09
C ALA A 451 -9.50 -25.94 14.07
N SER A 452 -10.53 -26.76 14.14
CA SER A 452 -10.47 -28.09 14.74
C SER A 452 -9.92 -29.12 13.74
N LYS A 453 -8.99 -29.92 14.26
CA LYS A 453 -8.31 -31.05 13.65
C LYS A 453 -9.21 -31.94 12.79
N ARG A 454 -8.81 -32.24 11.55
CA ARG A 454 -9.13 -33.54 10.91
C ARG A 454 -7.92 -34.12 10.17
N ALA A 455 -7.78 -35.43 10.38
CA ALA A 455 -6.68 -36.28 9.99
C ALA A 455 -6.58 -36.51 8.47
N ARG A 456 -5.33 -36.70 8.01
CA ARG A 456 -5.00 -37.24 6.68
C ARG A 456 -5.32 -38.73 6.59
N PRO A 457 -5.71 -39.25 5.43
CA PRO A 457 -5.37 -40.60 5.03
C PRO A 457 -4.20 -40.62 4.01
N SER A 458 -3.27 -41.48 4.27
CA SER A 458 -2.18 -41.84 3.38
C SER A 458 -2.67 -42.82 2.32
N SER A 459 -2.36 -42.58 1.04
CA SER A 459 -2.20 -43.65 0.06
C SER A 459 -1.30 -43.19 -1.08
N SER A 460 -0.26 -43.91 -1.30
CA SER A 460 0.71 -43.82 -2.37
C SER A 460 0.11 -44.32 -3.70
N SER A 461 0.24 -43.51 -4.76
CA SER A 461 0.32 -44.01 -6.12
C SER A 461 1.02 -42.95 -6.98
N SER A 462 2.13 -43.35 -7.57
CA SER A 462 2.96 -42.62 -8.51
C SER A 462 2.20 -42.44 -9.84
N SER A 463 1.76 -41.20 -10.11
CA SER A 463 1.45 -40.73 -11.45
C SER A 463 2.06 -39.34 -11.57
N SER A 464 2.80 -39.09 -12.64
CA SER A 464 3.41 -37.82 -12.98
C SER A 464 2.31 -36.76 -13.10
N SER A 465 2.01 -36.09 -12.00
CA SER A 465 1.12 -34.95 -11.97
C SER A 465 1.95 -33.71 -12.28
N SER A 466 1.73 -33.14 -13.48
CA SER A 466 2.04 -31.72 -13.72
C SER A 466 1.51 -30.89 -12.56
N SER A 467 2.31 -29.95 -12.06
CA SER A 467 1.89 -29.07 -10.97
C SER A 467 0.64 -28.27 -11.40
N PRO A 468 -0.23 -27.85 -10.49
CA PRO A 468 -1.32 -26.92 -10.84
C PRO A 468 -0.83 -25.70 -11.62
N ASP A 469 0.37 -25.20 -11.31
CA ASP A 469 1.03 -24.10 -12.01
C ASP A 469 1.34 -24.39 -13.49
N ASP A 470 1.77 -25.63 -13.81
CA ASP A 470 2.04 -26.04 -15.20
C ASP A 470 0.77 -26.13 -16.07
N LEU A 471 -0.36 -26.54 -15.47
CA LEU A 471 -1.64 -26.60 -16.16
C LEU A 471 -2.22 -25.20 -16.39
N GLU A 472 -2.10 -24.35 -15.39
CA GLU A 472 -2.55 -22.95 -15.43
C GLU A 472 -1.74 -22.14 -16.45
N GLN A 473 -0.42 -22.33 -16.47
CA GLN A 473 0.46 -21.68 -17.44
C GLN A 473 0.17 -22.13 -18.89
N ARG A 474 -0.05 -23.41 -19.13
CA ARG A 474 -0.43 -23.94 -20.44
C ARG A 474 -1.79 -23.44 -20.90
N PHE A 475 -2.73 -23.24 -19.96
CA PHE A 475 -4.04 -22.72 -20.28
C PHE A 475 -3.98 -21.24 -20.70
N LEU A 476 -3.20 -20.43 -19.97
CA LEU A 476 -2.95 -19.02 -20.32
C LEU A 476 -2.24 -18.84 -21.65
N GLU A 477 -1.26 -19.69 -21.94
CA GLU A 477 -0.58 -19.72 -23.23
C GLU A 477 -1.55 -20.09 -24.37
N SER A 478 -2.64 -20.79 -24.07
CA SER A 478 -3.70 -21.13 -25.03
C SER A 478 -4.83 -20.11 -25.14
N ALA A 479 -4.86 -19.11 -24.27
CA ALA A 479 -5.94 -18.11 -24.22
C ALA A 479 -5.54 -16.75 -24.84
N LEU A 480 -4.24 -16.46 -24.89
CA LEU A 480 -3.72 -15.19 -25.42
C LEU A 480 -2.93 -15.39 -26.70
N ILE A 481 -3.28 -14.63 -27.74
CA ILE A 481 -2.47 -14.48 -28.94
C ILE A 481 -1.81 -13.09 -28.89
N THR A 482 -0.49 -13.08 -28.92
CA THR A 482 0.33 -11.86 -29.01
C THR A 482 1.27 -11.97 -30.20
N SER A 483 1.97 -10.90 -30.54
CA SER A 483 3.07 -10.97 -31.51
C SER A 483 4.15 -12.00 -31.16
N ASP A 484 4.37 -12.24 -29.85
CA ASP A 484 5.31 -13.28 -29.38
C ASP A 484 4.79 -14.71 -29.69
N SER A 485 3.48 -14.87 -29.88
CA SER A 485 2.85 -16.15 -30.23
C SER A 485 3.19 -16.60 -31.66
N PHE A 486 3.63 -15.69 -32.53
CA PHE A 486 4.03 -16.02 -33.92
C PHE A 486 5.21 -17.00 -33.98
N ALA A 487 6.10 -16.95 -32.94
CA ALA A 487 7.21 -17.88 -32.83
C ALA A 487 6.78 -19.35 -32.66
N SER A 488 5.52 -19.60 -32.31
CA SER A 488 4.97 -20.98 -32.20
C SER A 488 4.69 -21.63 -33.58
N ASP A 489 4.61 -20.82 -34.64
CA ASP A 489 4.51 -21.28 -36.05
C ASP A 489 5.70 -20.72 -36.83
N PRO A 490 6.83 -21.47 -36.92
CA PRO A 490 8.05 -20.99 -37.56
C PRO A 490 7.86 -20.62 -39.04
N GLU A 491 6.98 -21.33 -39.77
CA GLU A 491 6.68 -21.03 -41.18
C GLU A 491 5.96 -19.68 -41.30
N PHE A 492 5.04 -19.40 -40.40
CA PHE A 492 4.34 -18.12 -40.36
C PHE A 492 5.31 -16.98 -39.95
N ALA A 493 6.11 -17.19 -38.91
CA ALA A 493 7.08 -16.19 -38.45
C ALA A 493 8.11 -15.84 -39.55
N GLU A 494 8.59 -16.82 -40.33
CA GLU A 494 9.50 -16.59 -41.45
C GLU A 494 8.82 -15.83 -42.60
N ALA A 495 7.56 -16.14 -42.88
CA ALA A 495 6.80 -15.48 -43.93
C ALA A 495 6.52 -14.01 -43.61
N ILE A 496 6.06 -13.71 -42.39
CA ILE A 496 5.74 -12.33 -41.98
C ILE A 496 6.98 -11.45 -41.79
N ALA A 497 8.14 -12.02 -41.49
CA ALA A 497 9.39 -11.28 -41.42
C ALA A 497 9.83 -10.65 -42.76
N GLN A 498 9.22 -11.08 -43.87
CA GLN A 498 9.52 -10.61 -45.22
C GLN A 498 8.49 -9.61 -45.75
N VAL A 499 7.46 -9.28 -44.93
CA VAL A 499 6.39 -8.34 -45.31
C VAL A 499 6.31 -7.21 -44.30
N ASP A 500 6.14 -6.00 -44.78
CA ASP A 500 5.93 -4.82 -43.96
C ASP A 500 4.42 -4.57 -43.86
N VAL A 501 3.84 -5.05 -42.77
CA VAL A 501 2.38 -5.05 -42.56
C VAL A 501 2.08 -4.58 -41.15
N ASP A 502 0.98 -3.88 -40.99
CA ASP A 502 0.49 -3.39 -39.71
C ASP A 502 0.34 -4.54 -38.68
N PRO A 503 0.71 -4.32 -37.40
CA PRO A 503 0.60 -5.33 -36.33
C PRO A 503 -0.80 -5.95 -36.21
N ASP A 504 -1.87 -5.20 -36.42
CA ASP A 504 -3.25 -5.68 -36.33
C ASP A 504 -3.61 -6.61 -37.47
N VAL A 505 -3.14 -6.27 -38.67
CA VAL A 505 -3.26 -7.14 -39.84
C VAL A 505 -2.47 -8.44 -39.63
N LEU A 506 -1.29 -8.38 -38.98
CA LEU A 506 -0.52 -9.57 -38.63
C LEU A 506 -1.25 -10.45 -37.61
N LEU A 507 -1.88 -9.87 -36.58
CA LEU A 507 -2.72 -10.61 -35.64
C LEU A 507 -3.92 -11.26 -36.36
N THR A 508 -4.57 -10.52 -37.24
CA THR A 508 -5.68 -11.02 -38.06
C THR A 508 -5.25 -12.21 -38.92
N LEU A 509 -4.13 -12.12 -39.64
CA LEU A 509 -3.57 -13.22 -40.44
C LEU A 509 -3.25 -14.43 -39.56
N PHE A 510 -2.71 -14.21 -38.34
CA PHE A 510 -2.38 -15.30 -37.43
C PHE A 510 -3.64 -16.00 -36.90
N VAL A 511 -4.71 -15.28 -36.60
CA VAL A 511 -6.00 -15.87 -36.17
C VAL A 511 -6.54 -16.80 -37.28
N VAL A 512 -6.48 -16.39 -38.54
CA VAL A 512 -6.87 -17.28 -39.68
C VAL A 512 -5.90 -18.46 -39.81
N ARG A 513 -4.60 -18.23 -39.63
CA ARG A 513 -3.55 -19.27 -39.71
C ARG A 513 -3.74 -20.38 -38.68
N ILE A 514 -4.21 -20.03 -37.47
CA ILE A 514 -4.52 -21.00 -36.41
C ILE A 514 -5.53 -22.04 -36.86
N LEU A 515 -6.52 -21.67 -37.67
CA LEU A 515 -7.50 -22.61 -38.23
C LEU A 515 -6.85 -23.60 -39.22
N ALA A 516 -5.78 -23.19 -39.86
CA ALA A 516 -5.02 -24.00 -40.81
C ALA A 516 -4.03 -24.96 -40.15
N THR A 517 -3.55 -24.65 -38.94
CA THR A 517 -2.45 -25.34 -38.29
C THR A 517 -2.94 -26.44 -37.33
N ASN A 518 -2.68 -27.69 -37.70
CA ASN A 518 -2.97 -28.83 -36.84
C ASN A 518 -2.01 -28.84 -35.65
N GLY A 519 -2.57 -28.87 -34.42
CA GLY A 519 -1.80 -28.89 -33.19
C GLY A 519 -1.54 -27.51 -32.59
N SER A 520 -2.03 -26.43 -33.18
CA SER A 520 -2.01 -25.11 -32.52
C SER A 520 -2.79 -25.16 -31.20
N PRO A 521 -2.22 -24.67 -30.08
CA PRO A 521 -2.91 -24.64 -28.82
C PRO A 521 -4.18 -23.77 -28.82
N TRP A 522 -4.25 -22.78 -29.70
CA TRP A 522 -5.41 -21.86 -29.84
C TRP A 522 -6.51 -22.37 -30.75
N ARG A 523 -6.23 -23.38 -31.58
CA ARG A 523 -7.21 -23.88 -32.59
C ARG A 523 -8.57 -24.27 -32.00
N PRO A 524 -8.67 -24.94 -30.84
CA PRO A 524 -9.97 -25.24 -30.24
C PRO A 524 -10.79 -24.00 -29.88
N ALA A 525 -10.14 -22.93 -29.44
CA ALA A 525 -10.80 -21.67 -29.10
C ALA A 525 -11.24 -20.93 -30.39
N VAL A 526 -10.35 -20.74 -31.34
CA VAL A 526 -10.63 -20.07 -32.64
C VAL A 526 -11.72 -20.81 -33.42
N SER A 527 -11.70 -22.14 -33.44
CA SER A 527 -12.75 -22.93 -34.12
C SER A 527 -14.11 -22.82 -33.46
N ARG A 528 -14.17 -22.65 -32.13
CA ARG A 528 -15.44 -22.38 -31.46
C ARG A 528 -15.96 -20.99 -31.78
N LEU A 529 -15.08 -19.98 -31.85
CA LEU A 529 -15.44 -18.62 -32.26
C LEU A 529 -15.96 -18.62 -33.68
N GLU A 530 -15.30 -19.30 -34.64
CA GLU A 530 -15.75 -19.39 -36.03
C GLU A 530 -17.15 -20.04 -36.12
N ALA A 531 -17.44 -21.05 -35.32
CA ALA A 531 -18.73 -21.73 -35.30
C ALA A 531 -19.87 -20.93 -34.62
N GLY A 532 -19.56 -20.07 -33.66
CA GLY A 532 -20.54 -19.39 -32.82
C GLY A 532 -20.63 -17.87 -32.95
N PHE A 533 -19.62 -17.24 -33.52
CA PHE A 533 -19.52 -15.79 -33.60
C PHE A 533 -19.99 -15.34 -34.98
N GLN A 534 -21.27 -14.98 -35.10
CA GLN A 534 -21.88 -14.63 -36.41
C GLN A 534 -21.81 -13.12 -36.72
N HIS A 535 -21.68 -12.24 -35.71
CA HIS A 535 -21.48 -10.81 -35.91
C HIS A 535 -20.68 -10.22 -34.72
N PRO A 536 -19.73 -9.30 -34.98
CA PRO A 536 -19.07 -8.56 -33.91
C PRO A 536 -20.09 -7.69 -33.18
N MET A 537 -19.87 -7.50 -31.87
CA MET A 537 -20.64 -6.60 -31.04
C MET A 537 -20.12 -5.15 -31.19
N MET A 538 -19.95 -4.68 -32.40
CA MET A 538 -19.72 -3.25 -32.63
C MET A 538 -21.03 -2.51 -32.38
N THR A 539 -20.92 -1.42 -31.66
CA THR A 539 -22.08 -0.68 -31.12
C THR A 539 -22.82 0.13 -32.17
N GLU A 540 -22.24 0.32 -33.33
CA GLU A 540 -22.83 1.06 -34.46
C GLU A 540 -22.64 0.25 -35.76
N GLU A 541 -23.73 0.10 -36.49
CA GLU A 541 -23.78 -0.65 -37.76
C GLU A 541 -22.87 0.01 -38.83
N GLU A 542 -22.70 1.35 -38.74
CA GLU A 542 -21.83 2.14 -39.62
C GLU A 542 -20.33 1.82 -39.38
N GLU A 543 -19.86 1.70 -38.12
CA GLU A 543 -18.46 1.36 -37.81
C GLU A 543 -18.10 -0.06 -38.30
N TYR A 544 -19.05 -0.99 -38.22
CA TYR A 544 -18.84 -2.34 -38.72
C TYR A 544 -18.75 -2.38 -40.24
N GLU A 545 -19.62 -1.63 -40.94
CA GLU A 545 -19.58 -1.55 -42.42
C GLU A 545 -18.26 -0.92 -42.90
N GLU A 546 -17.78 0.15 -42.20
CA GLU A 546 -16.51 0.80 -42.53
C GLU A 546 -15.31 -0.14 -42.31
N MET A 547 -15.27 -0.88 -41.22
CA MET A 547 -14.23 -1.90 -40.96
C MET A 547 -14.28 -3.03 -42.03
N VAL A 548 -15.46 -3.48 -42.39
CA VAL A 548 -15.63 -4.53 -43.43
C VAL A 548 -15.08 -4.05 -44.77
N GLU A 549 -15.35 -2.82 -45.16
CA GLU A 549 -14.85 -2.22 -46.41
C GLU A 549 -13.32 -2.09 -46.37
N GLU A 550 -12.75 -1.55 -45.28
CA GLU A 550 -11.32 -1.40 -45.09
C GLU A 550 -10.59 -2.77 -45.13
N MET A 551 -11.10 -3.75 -44.38
CA MET A 551 -10.47 -5.07 -44.32
C MET A 551 -10.59 -5.86 -45.63
N ASN A 552 -11.64 -5.66 -46.40
CA ASN A 552 -11.74 -6.21 -47.76
C ASN A 552 -10.68 -5.61 -48.69
N ASP A 553 -10.45 -4.30 -48.61
CA ASP A 553 -9.42 -3.64 -49.42
C ASP A 553 -8.02 -4.13 -49.05
N VAL A 554 -7.73 -4.27 -47.71
CA VAL A 554 -6.49 -4.86 -47.24
C VAL A 554 -6.33 -6.29 -47.72
N TYR A 555 -7.37 -7.12 -47.65
CA TYR A 555 -7.35 -8.49 -48.12
C TYR A 555 -7.00 -8.56 -49.61
N HIS A 556 -7.70 -7.79 -50.47
CA HIS A 556 -7.51 -7.82 -51.91
C HIS A 556 -6.17 -7.27 -52.36
N SER A 557 -5.56 -6.36 -51.60
CA SER A 557 -4.24 -5.83 -51.87
C SER A 557 -3.09 -6.73 -51.38
N LEU A 558 -3.23 -7.35 -50.22
CA LEU A 558 -2.16 -8.07 -49.53
C LEU A 558 -2.18 -9.59 -49.84
N PHE A 559 -3.36 -10.22 -49.79
CA PHE A 559 -3.47 -11.67 -49.83
C PHE A 559 -2.96 -12.33 -51.12
N PRO A 560 -3.16 -11.78 -52.34
CA PRO A 560 -2.59 -12.35 -53.55
C PRO A 560 -1.07 -12.48 -53.49
N LEU A 561 -0.40 -11.47 -52.92
CA LEU A 561 1.06 -11.46 -52.74
C LEU A 561 1.51 -12.51 -51.73
N LEU A 562 0.81 -12.61 -50.60
CA LEU A 562 1.10 -13.61 -49.56
C LEU A 562 0.89 -15.04 -50.11
N ASN A 563 -0.17 -15.29 -50.85
CA ASN A 563 -0.44 -16.61 -51.42
C ASN A 563 0.54 -16.98 -52.54
N GLU A 564 0.97 -16.03 -53.36
CA GLU A 564 1.97 -16.25 -54.38
C GLU A 564 3.33 -16.64 -53.81
N HIS A 565 3.79 -15.93 -52.78
CA HIS A 565 5.11 -16.13 -52.16
C HIS A 565 5.12 -17.24 -51.12
N PHE A 566 4.01 -17.42 -50.36
CA PHE A 566 3.91 -18.35 -49.25
C PHE A 566 2.63 -19.21 -49.30
N PRO A 567 2.39 -19.99 -50.37
CA PRO A 567 1.11 -20.70 -50.58
C PRO A 567 0.83 -21.79 -49.54
N LYS A 568 1.86 -22.28 -48.85
CA LYS A 568 1.69 -23.25 -47.75
C LYS A 568 1.26 -22.56 -46.44
N VAL A 569 1.70 -21.34 -46.22
CA VAL A 569 1.38 -20.55 -45.02
C VAL A 569 0.00 -19.92 -45.19
N PHE A 570 -0.30 -19.40 -46.37
CA PHE A 570 -1.55 -18.69 -46.70
C PHE A 570 -2.33 -19.41 -47.83
N PRO A 571 -2.88 -20.62 -47.59
CA PRO A 571 -3.59 -21.36 -48.62
C PRO A 571 -4.96 -20.73 -48.93
N MET A 572 -5.31 -20.56 -50.22
CA MET A 572 -6.53 -19.88 -50.68
C MET A 572 -7.84 -20.43 -50.08
N HIS A 573 -7.92 -21.75 -49.83
CA HIS A 573 -9.16 -22.36 -49.32
C HIS A 573 -9.41 -22.08 -47.82
N LEU A 574 -8.44 -21.55 -47.11
CA LEU A 574 -8.56 -21.18 -45.71
C LEU A 574 -8.57 -19.67 -45.50
N PHE A 575 -7.77 -18.95 -46.27
CA PHE A 575 -7.72 -17.48 -46.25
C PHE A 575 -8.69 -16.91 -47.26
N THR A 576 -9.98 -16.89 -46.92
CA THR A 576 -11.02 -16.21 -47.71
C THR A 576 -11.25 -14.80 -47.18
N ALA A 577 -11.78 -13.91 -48.02
CA ALA A 577 -12.12 -12.55 -47.59
C ALA A 577 -13.06 -12.55 -46.38
N GLU A 578 -14.08 -13.41 -46.38
CA GLU A 578 -15.01 -13.56 -45.26
C GLU A 578 -14.31 -13.94 -43.96
N ARG A 579 -13.35 -14.89 -44.01
CA ARG A 579 -12.58 -15.29 -42.81
C ARG A 579 -11.61 -14.22 -42.36
N PHE A 580 -11.04 -13.47 -43.27
CA PHE A 580 -10.15 -12.38 -42.97
C PHE A 580 -10.90 -11.25 -42.24
N VAL A 581 -12.04 -10.82 -42.77
CA VAL A 581 -12.93 -9.84 -42.13
C VAL A 581 -13.42 -10.34 -40.79
N TRP A 582 -13.85 -11.63 -40.72
CA TRP A 582 -14.24 -12.25 -39.45
C TRP A 582 -13.09 -12.24 -38.42
N ALA A 583 -11.87 -12.55 -38.82
CA ALA A 583 -10.72 -12.55 -37.95
C ALA A 583 -10.34 -11.14 -37.50
N ALA A 584 -10.49 -10.13 -38.36
CA ALA A 584 -10.30 -8.72 -37.97
C ALA A 584 -11.32 -8.30 -36.92
N ALA A 585 -12.58 -8.67 -37.08
CA ALA A 585 -13.62 -8.43 -36.09
C ALA A 585 -13.34 -9.16 -34.75
N VAL A 586 -12.75 -10.36 -34.80
CA VAL A 586 -12.28 -11.08 -33.58
C VAL A 586 -11.13 -10.31 -32.91
N VAL A 587 -10.14 -9.84 -33.67
CA VAL A 587 -9.02 -9.05 -33.17
C VAL A 587 -9.54 -7.79 -32.47
N GLU A 588 -10.41 -7.03 -33.13
CA GLU A 588 -10.97 -5.79 -32.59
C GLU A 588 -11.85 -6.04 -31.34
N THR A 589 -12.71 -7.07 -31.40
CA THR A 589 -13.63 -7.38 -30.29
C THR A 589 -12.92 -7.91 -29.03
N PHE A 590 -11.84 -8.68 -29.23
CA PHE A 590 -11.13 -9.37 -28.15
C PHE A 590 -9.72 -8.82 -27.90
N ARG A 591 -9.44 -7.63 -28.40
CA ARG A 591 -8.18 -6.93 -28.19
C ARG A 591 -8.01 -6.55 -26.70
N VAL A 592 -6.84 -6.84 -26.17
CA VAL A 592 -6.39 -6.44 -24.84
C VAL A 592 -4.93 -6.03 -24.92
N GLU A 593 -4.55 -4.98 -24.20
CA GLU A 593 -3.16 -4.62 -24.03
C GLU A 593 -2.54 -5.44 -22.89
N VAL A 594 -1.50 -6.19 -23.17
CA VAL A 594 -0.80 -7.00 -22.18
C VAL A 594 0.68 -6.61 -22.06
N PRO A 595 1.30 -6.79 -20.87
CA PRO A 595 2.73 -6.54 -20.72
C PRO A 595 3.55 -7.46 -21.61
N LYS A 596 4.55 -6.91 -22.30
CA LYS A 596 5.49 -7.72 -23.07
C LYS A 596 6.43 -8.46 -22.11
N ARG A 597 6.34 -9.79 -22.08
CA ARG A 597 7.13 -10.64 -21.17
C ARG A 597 8.64 -10.45 -21.32
N SER A 598 9.12 -10.18 -22.53
CA SER A 598 10.54 -9.98 -22.84
C SER A 598 11.10 -8.60 -22.52
N CYS A 599 10.23 -7.60 -22.29
CA CYS A 599 10.63 -6.20 -22.07
C CYS A 599 9.72 -5.55 -21.03
N PRO A 600 10.05 -5.60 -19.73
CA PRO A 600 9.28 -4.93 -18.69
C PRO A 600 9.09 -3.44 -18.99
N GLY A 601 7.84 -2.98 -18.97
CA GLY A 601 7.46 -1.60 -19.28
C GLY A 601 6.99 -1.34 -20.71
N GLN A 602 7.02 -2.36 -21.60
CA GLN A 602 6.36 -2.31 -22.90
C GLN A 602 5.05 -3.09 -22.85
N VAL A 603 4.01 -2.54 -23.48
CA VAL A 603 2.73 -3.22 -23.75
C VAL A 603 2.71 -3.71 -25.20
N VAL A 604 2.01 -4.78 -25.42
CA VAL A 604 1.70 -5.30 -26.75
C VAL A 604 0.22 -5.61 -26.82
N ASP A 605 -0.36 -5.40 -27.97
CA ASP A 605 -1.70 -5.85 -28.24
C ASP A 605 -1.77 -7.37 -28.26
N ALA A 606 -2.79 -7.91 -27.63
CA ALA A 606 -3.09 -9.33 -27.58
C ALA A 606 -4.56 -9.55 -27.92
N VAL A 607 -4.84 -10.69 -28.51
CA VAL A 607 -6.21 -11.17 -28.71
C VAL A 607 -6.49 -12.20 -27.62
N CYS A 608 -7.43 -11.89 -26.73
CA CYS A 608 -7.89 -12.83 -25.71
C CYS A 608 -8.93 -13.76 -26.34
N LEU A 609 -8.54 -14.97 -26.67
CA LEU A 609 -9.45 -15.99 -27.17
C LEU A 609 -10.26 -16.57 -26.02
N LEU A 610 -11.48 -16.20 -25.91
CA LEU A 610 -12.44 -16.65 -24.90
C LEU A 610 -12.95 -18.07 -25.16
#